data_ce030824070568e541c876b1a032540d
#
_entry.id   ce030824070568e541c876b1a032540d
#
_cell.length_a   1.000
_cell.length_b   1.000
_cell.length_c   1.000
_cell.angle_alpha   90.00
_cell.angle_beta   90.00
_cell.angle_gamma   90.00
#
_symmetry.space_group_name_H-M   'P 1'
#
loop_
_entity.id
_entity.type
_entity.pdbx_description
1 polymer ?
#
loop_
_entity_poly.entity_id
_entity_poly.type
_entity_poly.pdbx_seq_one_letter_code
_entity_poly.pdbx_strand_id
1 'polypeptide(L)'
;MITASSSPLQHHLGPMGLRFRSILAATDCSPASETAVKLAARLAREFHARLYLLHAVLPEFYGVGVTGPVPELALTDLENARTHLHQYSEGIPELRTVKHKEIVFLGSPGDAIQSAGQAHGIDLLVLGSHGRQGLAKLALGSVAEWAIRRLTFPVLVAGPSCEKPFSPIRSILLATDLLRDSLLSAQYASSIAQDYNSRLTLMNVLYPANTTEEQADAELTAMAELRHLVPSEWEEWCTLQFEVKTGDIATAILESAQRSKADLIVLGAHHLPPLADHAPRTKLSATIRGAHCPVLVVPNRPA
;
A
#
# COMPACT_ATOMS: atom_id res chain seq x y z
N MET A 1 14.43 -27.44 -30.41
CA MET A 1 13.23 -26.66 -30.18
C MET A 1 12.57 -27.20 -28.91
N ILE A 2 12.78 -26.57 -27.77
CA ILE A 2 12.13 -26.91 -26.49
C ILE A 2 11.24 -25.70 -26.19
N THR A 3 9.95 -25.87 -26.44
CA THR A 3 8.92 -24.91 -26.07
C THR A 3 8.78 -24.92 -24.55
N ALA A 4 9.24 -23.87 -23.90
CA ALA A 4 8.95 -23.64 -22.49
C ALA A 4 7.46 -23.34 -22.34
N SER A 5 6.70 -24.34 -21.93
CA SER A 5 5.33 -24.20 -21.47
C SER A 5 5.35 -23.41 -20.15
N SER A 6 4.97 -22.15 -20.21
CA SER A 6 4.64 -21.38 -19.01
C SER A 6 3.35 -21.95 -18.45
N SER A 7 3.45 -22.83 -17.46
CA SER A 7 2.30 -23.24 -16.66
C SER A 7 1.66 -22.00 -16.04
N PRO A 8 0.34 -21.81 -16.17
CA PRO A 8 -0.35 -20.79 -15.39
C PRO A 8 -0.15 -21.13 -13.91
N LEU A 9 0.31 -20.14 -13.13
CA LEU A 9 0.40 -20.23 -11.69
C LEU A 9 -0.95 -20.74 -11.16
N GLN A 10 -0.97 -21.97 -10.66
CA GLN A 10 -2.11 -22.48 -9.92
C GLN A 10 -2.15 -21.72 -8.61
N HIS A 11 -3.02 -20.72 -8.55
CA HIS A 11 -3.28 -19.97 -7.33
C HIS A 11 -3.95 -20.89 -6.31
N HIS A 12 -3.14 -21.54 -5.47
CA HIS A 12 -3.65 -22.18 -4.29
C HIS A 12 -4.13 -21.10 -3.33
N LEU A 13 -5.39 -21.17 -2.93
CA LEU A 13 -5.95 -20.34 -1.87
C LEU A 13 -5.16 -20.62 -0.59
N GLY A 14 -4.44 -19.61 -0.09
CA GLY A 14 -3.85 -19.69 1.23
C GLY A 14 -4.91 -19.97 2.29
N PRO A 15 -4.53 -20.42 3.49
CA PRO A 15 -5.48 -20.81 4.54
C PRO A 15 -6.48 -19.70 4.90
N MET A 16 -6.23 -18.47 4.51
CA MET A 16 -7.11 -17.32 4.77
C MET A 16 -7.81 -16.77 3.52
N GLY A 17 -7.45 -17.20 2.31
CA GLY A 17 -8.12 -16.78 1.07
C GLY A 17 -8.17 -15.27 0.80
N LEU A 18 -7.24 -14.50 1.38
CA LEU A 18 -7.16 -13.05 1.18
C LEU A 18 -6.75 -12.76 -0.26
N ARG A 19 -7.68 -12.28 -1.05
CA ARG A 19 -7.44 -11.86 -2.44
C ARG A 19 -7.98 -10.46 -2.65
N PHE A 20 -7.18 -9.64 -3.32
CA PHE A 20 -7.67 -8.37 -3.83
C PHE A 20 -8.61 -8.62 -5.03
N ARG A 21 -9.87 -8.20 -4.90
CA ARG A 21 -10.91 -8.36 -5.93
C ARG A 21 -11.24 -7.06 -6.64
N SER A 22 -11.04 -5.93 -5.95
CA SER A 22 -11.39 -4.60 -6.42
C SER A 22 -10.30 -3.61 -6.00
N ILE A 23 -9.45 -3.23 -6.95
CA ILE A 23 -8.31 -2.34 -6.73
C ILE A 23 -8.68 -0.94 -7.21
N LEU A 24 -8.44 0.07 -6.39
CA LEU A 24 -8.57 1.48 -6.72
C LEU A 24 -7.18 2.09 -6.89
N ALA A 25 -6.88 2.65 -8.06
CA ALA A 25 -5.71 3.47 -8.29
C ALA A 25 -6.13 4.94 -8.25
N ALA A 26 -5.66 5.70 -7.26
CA ALA A 26 -5.91 7.13 -7.19
C ALA A 26 -4.74 7.89 -7.83
N THR A 27 -5.07 8.78 -8.77
CA THR A 27 -4.09 9.54 -9.55
C THR A 27 -4.48 11.00 -9.68
N ASP A 28 -3.48 11.86 -9.68
CA ASP A 28 -3.60 13.26 -10.10
C ASP A 28 -3.19 13.48 -11.57
N CYS A 29 -3.01 12.38 -12.31
CA CYS A 29 -2.52 12.35 -13.68
C CYS A 29 -1.11 12.97 -13.86
N SER A 30 -0.32 13.04 -12.78
CA SER A 30 1.07 13.48 -12.86
C SER A 30 2.02 12.31 -13.15
N PRO A 31 3.23 12.58 -13.68
CA PRO A 31 4.26 11.54 -13.81
C PRO A 31 4.62 10.87 -12.47
N ALA A 32 4.49 11.59 -11.36
CA ALA A 32 4.77 11.04 -10.03
C ALA A 32 3.77 9.95 -9.62
N SER A 33 2.51 10.03 -10.07
CA SER A 33 1.48 9.02 -9.78
C SER A 33 1.51 7.83 -10.75
N GLU A 34 2.25 7.92 -11.85
CA GLU A 34 2.28 6.89 -12.90
C GLU A 34 2.81 5.54 -12.38
N THR A 35 3.84 5.55 -11.53
CA THR A 35 4.38 4.33 -10.91
C THR A 35 3.31 3.57 -10.12
N ALA A 36 2.49 4.28 -9.35
CA ALA A 36 1.40 3.69 -8.60
C ALA A 36 0.31 3.11 -9.52
N VAL A 37 -0.05 3.80 -10.59
CA VAL A 37 -1.03 3.31 -11.57
C VAL A 37 -0.53 2.06 -12.29
N LYS A 38 0.74 2.03 -12.71
CA LYS A 38 1.38 0.84 -13.29
C LYS A 38 1.36 -0.33 -12.33
N LEU A 39 1.67 -0.08 -11.06
CA LEU A 39 1.63 -1.08 -10.00
C LEU A 39 0.21 -1.64 -9.83
N ALA A 40 -0.81 -0.78 -9.76
CA ALA A 40 -2.20 -1.19 -9.65
C ALA A 40 -2.66 -2.04 -10.84
N ALA A 41 -2.29 -1.65 -12.07
CA ALA A 41 -2.62 -2.40 -13.28
C ALA A 41 -2.02 -3.81 -13.26
N ARG A 42 -0.76 -3.96 -12.83
CA ARG A 42 -0.10 -5.26 -12.70
C ARG A 42 -0.75 -6.13 -11.65
N LEU A 43 -1.02 -5.59 -10.45
CA LEU A 43 -1.71 -6.31 -9.40
C LEU A 43 -3.11 -6.75 -9.86
N ALA A 44 -3.86 -5.87 -10.52
CA ALA A 44 -5.17 -6.21 -11.04
C ALA A 44 -5.12 -7.38 -12.04
N ARG A 45 -4.10 -7.41 -12.90
CA ARG A 45 -3.88 -8.53 -13.83
C ARG A 45 -3.54 -9.83 -13.09
N GLU A 46 -2.63 -9.77 -12.11
CA GLU A 46 -2.15 -10.94 -11.39
C GLU A 46 -3.21 -11.55 -10.49
N PHE A 47 -3.96 -10.71 -9.76
CA PHE A 47 -5.06 -11.17 -8.89
C PHE A 47 -6.39 -11.36 -9.64
N HIS A 48 -6.45 -11.09 -10.95
CA HIS A 48 -7.69 -11.05 -11.72
C HIS A 48 -8.74 -10.12 -11.10
N ALA A 49 -8.27 -9.01 -10.53
CA ALA A 49 -9.09 -8.03 -9.83
C ALA A 49 -9.71 -7.01 -10.80
N ARG A 50 -10.83 -6.42 -10.39
CA ARG A 50 -11.38 -5.24 -11.06
C ARG A 50 -10.51 -4.03 -10.74
N LEU A 51 -10.14 -3.26 -11.76
CA LEU A 51 -9.36 -2.05 -11.58
C LEU A 51 -10.24 -0.81 -11.80
N TYR A 52 -10.14 0.12 -10.87
CA TYR A 52 -10.75 1.43 -10.96
C TYR A 52 -9.65 2.49 -10.94
N LEU A 53 -9.67 3.40 -11.91
CA LEU A 53 -8.75 4.53 -11.98
C LEU A 53 -9.51 5.79 -11.58
N LEU A 54 -9.13 6.41 -10.48
CA LEU A 54 -9.82 7.55 -9.87
C LEU A 54 -9.01 8.82 -10.01
N HIS A 55 -9.65 9.85 -10.54
CA HIS A 55 -9.16 11.22 -10.53
C HIS A 55 -10.16 12.15 -9.84
N ALA A 56 -9.72 12.88 -8.82
CA ALA A 56 -10.52 13.87 -8.12
C ALA A 56 -10.17 15.28 -8.60
N VAL A 57 -11.18 16.07 -8.91
CA VAL A 57 -11.07 17.45 -9.31
C VAL A 57 -11.66 18.32 -8.22
N LEU A 58 -10.84 19.18 -7.62
CA LEU A 58 -11.33 20.21 -6.71
C LEU A 58 -12.06 21.26 -7.53
N PRO A 59 -13.32 21.61 -7.19
CA PRO A 59 -13.98 22.72 -7.85
C PRO A 59 -13.16 23.99 -7.61
N GLU A 60 -12.75 24.66 -8.68
CA GLU A 60 -12.26 26.02 -8.54
C GLU A 60 -13.36 26.86 -7.87
N PHE A 61 -12.98 27.69 -6.93
CA PHE A 61 -13.86 28.39 -5.99
C PHE A 61 -14.91 29.21 -6.77
N TYR A 62 -16.05 28.60 -7.07
CA TYR A 62 -17.23 29.31 -7.55
C TYR A 62 -17.88 29.98 -6.33
N GLY A 63 -17.41 31.20 -6.01
CA GLY A 63 -17.75 32.03 -4.86
C GLY A 63 -19.11 31.79 -4.26
N VAL A 64 -19.10 31.60 -2.93
CA VAL A 64 -20.21 31.78 -1.97
C VAL A 64 -21.46 30.91 -2.14
N GLY A 65 -21.61 29.91 -1.25
CA GLY A 65 -22.91 29.37 -0.82
C GLY A 65 -23.72 28.63 -1.90
N VAL A 66 -23.20 27.54 -2.44
CA VAL A 66 -23.93 26.75 -3.43
C VAL A 66 -25.02 25.91 -2.76
N THR A 67 -26.22 26.48 -2.61
CA THR A 67 -27.49 25.76 -2.42
C THR A 67 -28.27 25.69 -3.75
N GLY A 68 -27.58 25.56 -4.89
CA GLY A 68 -28.15 25.60 -6.24
C GLY A 68 -27.70 24.43 -7.12
N PRO A 69 -28.23 24.30 -8.36
CA PRO A 69 -27.78 23.30 -9.32
C PRO A 69 -26.30 23.48 -9.62
N VAL A 70 -25.62 22.34 -9.92
CA VAL A 70 -24.19 22.33 -10.26
C VAL A 70 -23.92 23.36 -11.36
N PRO A 71 -23.01 24.34 -11.14
CA PRO A 71 -22.75 25.37 -12.14
C PRO A 71 -22.30 24.75 -13.47
N GLU A 72 -22.69 25.35 -14.59
CA GLU A 72 -22.31 24.88 -15.94
C GLU A 72 -20.79 24.75 -16.12
N LEU A 73 -20.02 25.63 -15.49
CA LEU A 73 -18.57 25.55 -15.39
C LEU A 73 -18.08 24.24 -14.73
N ALA A 74 -18.74 23.77 -13.69
CA ALA A 74 -18.35 22.53 -13.03
C ALA A 74 -18.60 21.28 -13.91
N LEU A 75 -19.59 21.34 -14.79
CA LEU A 75 -19.82 20.28 -15.79
C LEU A 75 -18.71 20.26 -16.84
N THR A 76 -18.29 21.45 -17.30
CA THR A 76 -17.15 21.59 -18.21
C THR A 76 -15.87 21.08 -17.59
N ASP A 77 -15.60 21.37 -16.31
CA ASP A 77 -14.44 20.84 -15.60
C ASP A 77 -14.45 19.32 -15.48
N LEU A 78 -15.62 18.73 -15.24
CA LEU A 78 -15.78 17.28 -15.22
C LEU A 78 -15.51 16.63 -16.59
N GLU A 79 -15.98 17.25 -17.68
CA GLU A 79 -15.74 16.74 -19.04
C GLU A 79 -14.25 16.86 -19.41
N ASN A 80 -13.62 17.99 -19.11
CA ASN A 80 -12.20 18.19 -19.30
C ASN A 80 -11.38 17.17 -18.49
N ALA A 81 -11.76 16.93 -17.25
CA ALA A 81 -11.09 15.95 -16.39
C ALA A 81 -11.27 14.52 -16.90
N ARG A 82 -12.44 14.16 -17.44
CA ARG A 82 -12.66 12.85 -18.09
C ARG A 82 -11.76 12.67 -19.29
N THR A 83 -11.72 13.66 -20.17
CA THR A 83 -10.84 13.66 -21.34
C THR A 83 -9.37 13.54 -20.94
N HIS A 84 -8.94 14.29 -19.93
CA HIS A 84 -7.58 14.24 -19.42
C HIS A 84 -7.23 12.88 -18.79
N LEU A 85 -8.12 12.32 -17.97
CA LEU A 85 -7.92 11.00 -17.37
C LEU A 85 -7.83 9.92 -18.44
N HIS A 86 -8.68 9.98 -19.45
CA HIS A 86 -8.68 9.04 -20.57
C HIS A 86 -7.37 9.13 -21.37
N GLN A 87 -6.92 10.33 -21.75
CA GLN A 87 -5.63 10.51 -22.41
C GLN A 87 -4.45 10.00 -21.56
N TYR A 88 -4.49 10.26 -20.27
CA TYR A 88 -3.49 9.77 -19.33
C TYR A 88 -3.49 8.23 -19.28
N SER A 89 -4.65 7.59 -19.20
CA SER A 89 -4.77 6.13 -19.15
C SER A 89 -4.30 5.46 -20.44
N GLU A 90 -4.60 6.03 -21.61
CA GLU A 90 -4.12 5.53 -22.90
C GLU A 90 -2.59 5.61 -23.03
N GLY A 91 -1.97 6.58 -22.35
CA GLY A 91 -0.51 6.75 -22.30
C GLY A 91 0.21 5.65 -21.50
N ILE A 92 -0.51 4.86 -20.67
CA ILE A 92 0.08 3.84 -19.79
C ILE A 92 -0.10 2.44 -20.40
N PRO A 93 1.00 1.81 -20.89
CA PRO A 93 0.92 0.50 -21.56
C PRO A 93 0.31 -0.61 -20.70
N GLU A 94 0.57 -0.59 -19.40
CA GLU A 94 0.05 -1.58 -18.45
C GLU A 94 -1.47 -1.58 -18.37
N LEU A 95 -2.12 -0.42 -18.49
CA LEU A 95 -3.58 -0.29 -18.47
C LEU A 95 -4.23 -0.88 -19.71
N ARG A 96 -3.55 -0.96 -20.85
CA ARG A 96 -4.06 -1.61 -22.07
C ARG A 96 -4.25 -3.11 -21.91
N THR A 97 -3.58 -3.72 -20.94
CA THR A 97 -3.63 -5.18 -20.69
C THR A 97 -4.67 -5.57 -19.64
N VAL A 98 -5.35 -4.60 -19.03
CA VAL A 98 -6.30 -4.81 -17.93
C VAL A 98 -7.57 -4.01 -18.19
N LYS A 99 -8.72 -4.68 -18.06
CA LYS A 99 -10.00 -3.96 -18.08
C LYS A 99 -10.09 -3.08 -16.84
N HIS A 100 -10.25 -1.78 -17.04
CA HIS A 100 -10.39 -0.82 -15.94
C HIS A 100 -11.57 0.11 -16.18
N LYS A 101 -12.06 0.71 -15.10
CA LYS A 101 -13.11 1.72 -15.13
C LYS A 101 -12.53 3.04 -14.65
N GLU A 102 -12.65 4.07 -15.47
CA GLU A 102 -12.28 5.43 -15.13
C GLU A 102 -13.38 6.10 -14.32
N ILE A 103 -13.00 6.78 -13.25
CA ILE A 103 -13.88 7.52 -12.35
C ILE A 103 -13.31 8.92 -12.19
N VAL A 104 -14.10 9.93 -12.53
CA VAL A 104 -13.82 11.32 -12.21
C VAL A 104 -14.79 11.76 -11.13
N PHE A 105 -14.28 12.37 -10.09
CA PHE A 105 -15.06 12.84 -8.95
C PHE A 105 -14.83 14.34 -8.73
N LEU A 106 -15.91 15.11 -8.62
CA LEU A 106 -15.84 16.51 -8.27
C LEU A 106 -15.87 16.65 -6.76
N GLY A 107 -14.75 17.00 -6.15
CA GLY A 107 -14.60 17.11 -4.70
C GLY A 107 -13.20 16.73 -4.22
N SER A 108 -13.04 16.59 -2.92
CA SER A 108 -11.76 16.24 -2.35
C SER A 108 -11.32 14.81 -2.72
N PRO A 109 -10.00 14.55 -2.86
CA PRO A 109 -9.51 13.19 -3.10
C PRO A 109 -9.94 12.18 -2.02
N GLY A 110 -10.05 12.62 -0.77
CA GLY A 110 -10.50 11.77 0.33
C GLY A 110 -11.95 11.33 0.16
N ASP A 111 -12.86 12.27 -0.14
CA ASP A 111 -14.28 11.96 -0.38
C ASP A 111 -14.44 11.07 -1.61
N ALA A 112 -13.66 11.33 -2.65
CA ALA A 112 -13.64 10.53 -3.86
C ALA A 112 -13.25 9.06 -3.59
N ILE A 113 -12.19 8.84 -2.82
CA ILE A 113 -11.71 7.50 -2.44
C ILE A 113 -12.76 6.80 -1.56
N GLN A 114 -13.33 7.49 -0.59
CA GLN A 114 -14.35 6.92 0.29
C GLN A 114 -15.64 6.55 -0.47
N SER A 115 -16.09 7.42 -1.36
CA SER A 115 -17.24 7.17 -2.22
C SER A 115 -17.01 5.97 -3.15
N ALA A 116 -15.84 5.91 -3.80
CA ALA A 116 -15.47 4.78 -4.64
C ALA A 116 -15.36 3.48 -3.83
N GLY A 117 -14.80 3.54 -2.61
CA GLY A 117 -14.71 2.43 -1.67
C GLY A 117 -16.07 1.79 -1.39
N GLN A 118 -17.04 2.62 -1.04
CA GLN A 118 -18.42 2.19 -0.75
C GLN A 118 -19.15 1.69 -2.00
N ALA A 119 -19.04 2.42 -3.12
CA ALA A 119 -19.79 2.10 -4.35
C ALA A 119 -19.30 0.83 -5.05
N HIS A 120 -18.02 0.48 -4.91
CA HIS A 120 -17.39 -0.59 -5.69
C HIS A 120 -16.79 -1.71 -4.84
N GLY A 121 -16.90 -1.65 -3.51
CA GLY A 121 -16.35 -2.66 -2.61
C GLY A 121 -14.83 -2.77 -2.79
N ILE A 122 -14.14 -1.63 -2.73
CA ILE A 122 -12.68 -1.59 -2.88
C ILE A 122 -12.02 -2.27 -1.68
N ASP A 123 -11.10 -3.17 -1.96
CA ASP A 123 -10.33 -3.92 -0.97
C ASP A 123 -8.83 -3.62 -0.99
N LEU A 124 -8.36 -2.82 -1.96
CA LEU A 124 -7.00 -2.28 -2.00
C LEU A 124 -7.00 -0.89 -2.65
N LEU A 125 -6.43 0.10 -1.97
CA LEU A 125 -6.07 1.38 -2.57
C LEU A 125 -4.60 1.38 -2.96
N VAL A 126 -4.28 1.83 -4.17
CA VAL A 126 -2.91 2.04 -4.64
C VAL A 126 -2.73 3.50 -5.00
N LEU A 127 -1.69 4.12 -4.46
CA LEU A 127 -1.39 5.53 -4.74
C LEU A 127 0.11 5.83 -4.63
N GLY A 128 0.52 6.95 -5.21
CA GLY A 128 1.86 7.50 -5.03
C GLY A 128 2.00 8.20 -3.69
N SER A 129 3.20 8.27 -3.17
CA SER A 129 3.49 9.00 -1.93
C SER A 129 3.50 10.52 -2.10
N HIS A 130 3.55 11.03 -3.34
CA HIS A 130 3.57 12.45 -3.71
C HIS A 130 2.70 12.68 -4.95
N GLY A 131 2.14 13.88 -5.08
CA GLY A 131 1.39 14.34 -6.25
C GLY A 131 2.04 15.53 -6.93
N ARG A 132 1.27 16.26 -7.75
CA ARG A 132 1.71 17.42 -8.57
C ARG A 132 2.52 18.47 -7.81
N GLN A 133 2.24 18.67 -6.54
CA GLN A 133 2.86 19.75 -5.78
C GLN A 133 4.25 19.44 -5.26
N GLY A 134 4.81 18.24 -5.48
CA GLY A 134 6.21 17.84 -5.30
C GLY A 134 7.07 18.54 -4.23
N LEU A 135 6.43 19.43 -3.48
CA LEU A 135 7.04 20.32 -2.51
C LEU A 135 7.43 19.53 -1.26
N ALA A 136 8.68 19.38 -1.11
CA ALA A 136 9.40 18.72 -0.04
C ALA A 136 9.44 17.18 -0.14
N LYS A 137 10.58 16.69 -0.58
CA LYS A 137 11.03 15.28 -0.42
C LYS A 137 10.97 14.78 1.05
N LEU A 138 10.43 15.59 1.96
CA LEU A 138 10.45 15.39 3.41
C LEU A 138 9.09 14.99 4.03
N ALA A 139 7.96 15.08 3.31
CA ALA A 139 6.65 14.73 3.85
C ALA A 139 5.93 13.68 3.00
N LEU A 140 5.12 12.83 3.62
CA LEU A 140 4.16 11.97 2.92
C LEU A 140 3.05 12.85 2.34
N GLY A 141 2.59 12.57 1.13
CA GLY A 141 1.51 13.33 0.50
C GLY A 141 0.22 13.30 1.33
N SER A 142 -0.51 14.41 1.31
CA SER A 142 -1.74 14.58 2.11
C SER A 142 -2.79 13.50 1.87
N VAL A 143 -2.95 13.06 0.62
CA VAL A 143 -3.89 11.98 0.26
C VAL A 143 -3.44 10.63 0.83
N ALA A 144 -2.14 10.32 0.73
CA ALA A 144 -1.59 9.09 1.29
C ALA A 144 -1.72 9.07 2.82
N GLU A 145 -1.40 10.18 3.48
CA GLU A 145 -1.55 10.31 4.92
C GLU A 145 -3.01 10.19 5.35
N TRP A 146 -3.91 10.86 4.66
CA TRP A 146 -5.36 10.77 4.89
C TRP A 146 -5.86 9.32 4.73
N ALA A 147 -5.47 8.65 3.65
CA ALA A 147 -5.89 7.29 3.35
C ALA A 147 -5.44 6.31 4.45
N ILE A 148 -4.17 6.35 4.84
CA ILE A 148 -3.62 5.50 5.89
C ILE A 148 -4.30 5.71 7.24
N ARG A 149 -4.77 6.93 7.52
CA ARG A 149 -5.43 7.25 8.79
C ARG A 149 -6.90 6.85 8.85
N ARG A 150 -7.59 6.86 7.71
CA ARG A 150 -9.05 6.81 7.66
C ARG A 150 -9.64 5.56 7.04
N LEU A 151 -8.91 4.91 6.14
CA LEU A 151 -9.45 3.74 5.47
C LEU A 151 -9.42 2.50 6.36
N THR A 152 -10.38 1.63 6.13
CA THR A 152 -10.52 0.33 6.80
C THR A 152 -9.99 -0.84 5.98
N PHE A 153 -9.52 -0.56 4.77
CA PHE A 153 -8.89 -1.53 3.87
C PHE A 153 -7.45 -1.12 3.54
N PRO A 154 -6.59 -2.06 3.11
CA PRO A 154 -5.17 -1.82 2.86
C PRO A 154 -4.88 -0.72 1.86
N VAL A 155 -3.76 -0.02 2.11
CA VAL A 155 -3.23 1.04 1.24
C VAL A 155 -1.83 0.68 0.81
N LEU A 156 -1.62 0.49 -0.49
CA LEU A 156 -0.32 0.27 -1.09
C LEU A 156 0.24 1.60 -1.60
N VAL A 157 1.38 2.00 -1.06
CA VAL A 157 2.00 3.28 -1.40
C VAL A 157 3.30 3.04 -2.17
N ALA A 158 3.39 3.59 -3.37
CA ALA A 158 4.64 3.67 -4.11
C ALA A 158 5.41 4.92 -3.69
N GLY A 159 6.54 4.73 -3.00
CA GLY A 159 7.43 5.79 -2.57
C GLY A 159 8.23 6.43 -3.72
N PRO A 160 8.89 7.57 -3.50
CA PRO A 160 9.66 8.25 -4.54
C PRO A 160 10.90 7.47 -4.98
N SER A 161 11.39 6.56 -4.13
CA SER A 161 12.53 5.68 -4.42
C SER A 161 12.12 4.32 -4.97
N CYS A 162 10.82 4.12 -5.24
CA CYS A 162 10.30 2.89 -5.80
C CYS A 162 10.59 2.84 -7.32
N GLU A 163 11.82 2.48 -7.68
CA GLU A 163 12.29 2.48 -9.06
C GLU A 163 12.02 1.16 -9.81
N LYS A 164 11.78 0.09 -9.08
CA LYS A 164 11.63 -1.22 -9.71
C LYS A 164 10.25 -1.33 -10.37
N PRO A 165 10.22 -1.64 -11.68
CA PRO A 165 9.01 -2.20 -12.24
C PRO A 165 8.69 -3.45 -11.41
N PHE A 166 7.46 -3.57 -10.98
CA PHE A 166 6.98 -4.66 -10.14
C PHE A 166 7.37 -5.99 -10.81
N SER A 167 8.45 -6.57 -10.33
CA SER A 167 8.89 -7.92 -10.64
C SER A 167 8.03 -8.87 -9.80
N PRO A 168 7.88 -10.14 -10.14
CA PRO A 168 7.18 -11.05 -9.24
C PRO A 168 7.75 -10.89 -7.82
N ILE A 169 6.87 -10.70 -6.85
CA ILE A 169 7.25 -10.50 -5.45
C ILE A 169 7.98 -11.75 -4.97
N ARG A 170 9.29 -11.66 -4.76
CA ARG A 170 10.13 -12.78 -4.31
C ARG A 170 10.54 -12.67 -2.86
N SER A 171 10.53 -11.47 -2.33
CA SER A 171 10.95 -11.18 -0.96
C SER A 171 10.01 -10.15 -0.33
N ILE A 172 9.40 -10.52 0.78
CA ILE A 172 8.49 -9.68 1.55
C ILE A 172 9.12 -9.44 2.92
N LEU A 173 9.12 -8.19 3.38
CA LEU A 173 9.48 -7.82 4.73
C LEU A 173 8.22 -7.37 5.47
N LEU A 174 7.80 -8.11 6.49
CA LEU A 174 6.78 -7.70 7.43
C LEU A 174 7.46 -7.12 8.67
N ALA A 175 7.28 -5.83 8.95
CA ALA A 175 7.71 -5.25 10.22
C ALA A 175 6.49 -5.07 11.14
N THR A 176 6.61 -5.59 12.34
CA THR A 176 5.53 -5.68 13.33
C THR A 176 6.03 -5.19 14.71
N ASP A 177 5.11 -4.61 15.47
CA ASP A 177 5.33 -4.24 16.88
C ASP A 177 4.86 -5.32 17.85
N LEU A 178 4.44 -6.48 17.34
CA LEU A 178 3.96 -7.64 18.09
C LEU A 178 2.71 -7.37 18.95
N LEU A 179 2.00 -6.28 18.71
CA LEU A 179 0.73 -6.03 19.36
C LEU A 179 -0.38 -6.91 18.74
N ARG A 180 -1.48 -7.09 19.49
CA ARG A 180 -2.61 -7.95 19.06
C ARG A 180 -3.14 -7.64 17.67
N ASP A 181 -3.07 -6.38 17.27
CA ASP A 181 -3.58 -5.91 15.99
C ASP A 181 -2.63 -6.23 14.82
N SER A 182 -1.43 -6.74 15.10
CA SER A 182 -0.44 -7.09 14.06
C SER A 182 -0.79 -8.37 13.29
N LEU A 183 -1.75 -9.15 13.79
CA LEU A 183 -2.15 -10.40 13.14
C LEU A 183 -2.68 -10.19 11.72
N LEU A 184 -3.44 -9.12 11.49
CA LEU A 184 -4.00 -8.84 10.16
C LEU A 184 -2.90 -8.52 9.14
N SER A 185 -1.89 -7.74 9.51
CA SER A 185 -0.75 -7.46 8.62
C SER A 185 0.07 -8.73 8.32
N ALA A 186 0.21 -9.63 9.30
CA ALA A 186 0.84 -10.93 9.10
C ALA A 186 0.05 -11.81 8.13
N GLN A 187 -1.29 -11.81 8.23
CA GLN A 187 -2.16 -12.54 7.31
C GLN A 187 -2.06 -12.04 5.87
N TYR A 188 -2.02 -10.72 5.65
CA TYR A 188 -1.79 -10.17 4.31
C TYR A 188 -0.40 -10.54 3.78
N ALA A 189 0.64 -10.38 4.59
CA ALA A 189 2.00 -10.68 4.18
C ALA A 189 2.18 -12.16 3.80
N SER A 190 1.61 -13.07 4.58
CA SER A 190 1.70 -14.52 4.31
C SER A 190 0.85 -14.94 3.11
N SER A 191 -0.36 -14.40 2.94
CA SER A 191 -1.19 -14.69 1.77
C SER A 191 -0.49 -14.26 0.48
N ILE A 192 0.12 -13.07 0.47
CA ILE A 192 0.91 -12.60 -0.67
C ILE A 192 2.16 -13.47 -0.86
N ALA A 193 2.86 -13.84 0.23
CA ALA A 193 4.02 -14.69 0.15
C ALA A 193 3.70 -16.06 -0.45
N GLN A 194 2.55 -16.63 -0.11
CA GLN A 194 2.07 -17.87 -0.65
C GLN A 194 1.72 -17.77 -2.15
N ASP A 195 0.95 -16.75 -2.54
CA ASP A 195 0.55 -16.55 -3.94
C ASP A 195 1.77 -16.42 -4.88
N TYR A 196 2.86 -15.83 -4.40
CA TYR A 196 4.08 -15.62 -5.18
C TYR A 196 5.21 -16.61 -4.88
N ASN A 197 5.02 -17.56 -3.96
CA ASN A 197 6.08 -18.44 -3.45
C ASN A 197 7.31 -17.63 -3.00
N SER A 198 7.04 -16.60 -2.20
CA SER A 198 8.04 -15.62 -1.75
C SER A 198 8.71 -16.04 -0.46
N ARG A 199 9.88 -15.48 -0.21
CA ARG A 199 10.47 -15.44 1.12
C ARG A 199 9.74 -14.37 1.95
N LEU A 200 9.32 -14.71 3.16
CA LEU A 200 8.72 -13.80 4.11
C LEU A 200 9.64 -13.62 5.32
N THR A 201 10.17 -12.42 5.49
CA THR A 201 10.93 -12.02 6.68
C THR A 201 10.00 -11.28 7.64
N LEU A 202 9.85 -11.81 8.84
CA LEU A 202 9.14 -11.17 9.94
C LEU A 202 10.16 -10.45 10.81
N MET A 203 9.93 -9.17 11.07
CA MET A 203 10.87 -8.31 11.77
C MET A 203 10.20 -7.57 12.91
N ASN A 204 10.87 -7.52 14.06
CA ASN A 204 10.57 -6.61 15.15
C ASN A 204 11.76 -5.69 15.43
N VAL A 205 11.48 -4.45 15.82
CA VAL A 205 12.52 -3.47 16.19
C VAL A 205 12.30 -3.04 17.63
N LEU A 206 13.28 -3.35 18.46
CA LEU A 206 13.31 -3.00 19.87
C LEU A 206 13.95 -1.61 20.08
N TYR A 207 13.51 -0.94 21.13
CA TYR A 207 14.27 0.20 21.67
C TYR A 207 15.47 -0.33 22.44
N PRO A 208 16.62 0.41 22.44
CA PRO A 208 17.77 0.03 23.25
C PRO A 208 17.39 -0.08 24.74
N ALA A 209 17.75 -1.18 25.37
CA ALA A 209 17.59 -1.38 26.80
C ALA A 209 18.74 -0.73 27.58
N ASN A 210 18.61 -0.60 28.92
CA ASN A 210 19.60 0.03 29.75
C ASN A 210 20.80 -0.89 30.04
N THR A 211 20.57 -2.20 30.01
CA THR A 211 21.61 -3.21 30.28
C THR A 211 21.69 -4.24 29.17
N THR A 212 22.80 -4.92 29.03
CA THR A 212 23.00 -6.00 28.05
C THR A 212 22.11 -7.19 28.36
N GLU A 213 21.85 -7.47 29.63
CA GLU A 213 20.98 -8.58 30.05
C GLU A 213 19.50 -8.32 29.68
N GLU A 214 18.98 -7.13 30.00
CA GLU A 214 17.64 -6.71 29.59
C GLU A 214 17.47 -6.72 28.06
N GLN A 215 18.51 -6.32 27.33
CA GLN A 215 18.50 -6.35 25.87
C GLN A 215 18.40 -7.79 25.34
N ALA A 216 19.19 -8.71 25.88
CA ALA A 216 19.19 -10.11 25.47
C ALA A 216 17.85 -10.78 25.77
N ASP A 217 17.25 -10.53 26.94
CA ASP A 217 15.93 -11.04 27.31
C ASP A 217 14.83 -10.50 26.41
N ALA A 218 14.87 -9.21 26.08
CA ALA A 218 13.93 -8.59 25.16
C ALA A 218 14.03 -9.18 23.73
N GLU A 219 15.25 -9.43 23.25
CA GLU A 219 15.49 -10.05 21.95
C GLU A 219 14.97 -11.50 21.90
N LEU A 220 15.21 -12.28 22.94
CA LEU A 220 14.68 -13.65 23.04
C LEU A 220 13.14 -13.67 23.06
N THR A 221 12.56 -12.76 23.85
CA THR A 221 11.09 -12.63 23.94
C THR A 221 10.50 -12.24 22.59
N ALA A 222 11.02 -11.20 21.94
CA ALA A 222 10.55 -10.76 20.64
C ALA A 222 10.71 -11.85 19.56
N MET A 223 11.79 -12.60 19.58
CA MET A 223 12.00 -13.73 18.67
C MET A 223 10.99 -14.84 18.88
N ALA A 224 10.64 -15.15 20.11
CA ALA A 224 9.59 -16.14 20.44
C ALA A 224 8.21 -15.64 19.97
N GLU A 225 7.87 -14.38 20.22
CA GLU A 225 6.60 -13.80 19.79
C GLU A 225 6.48 -13.73 18.27
N LEU A 226 7.55 -13.39 17.53
CA LEU A 226 7.57 -13.44 16.07
C LEU A 226 7.25 -14.84 15.53
N ARG A 227 7.78 -15.87 16.16
CA ARG A 227 7.49 -17.27 15.78
C ARG A 227 6.07 -17.68 16.09
N HIS A 228 5.48 -17.16 17.19
CA HIS A 228 4.09 -17.42 17.53
C HIS A 228 3.08 -16.62 16.68
N LEU A 229 3.51 -15.53 16.05
CA LEU A 229 2.66 -14.76 15.17
C LEU A 229 2.26 -15.53 13.89
N VAL A 230 3.03 -16.57 13.56
CA VAL A 230 2.91 -17.34 12.31
C VAL A 230 2.56 -18.79 12.66
N PRO A 231 1.44 -19.33 12.18
CA PRO A 231 1.16 -20.76 12.29
C PRO A 231 2.27 -21.59 11.64
N SER A 232 2.59 -22.74 12.22
CA SER A 232 3.64 -23.66 11.73
C SER A 232 3.39 -24.13 10.29
N GLU A 233 2.12 -24.22 9.89
CA GLU A 233 1.71 -24.64 8.55
C GLU A 233 2.20 -23.68 7.45
N TRP A 234 2.55 -22.44 7.79
CA TRP A 234 3.05 -21.48 6.80
C TRP A 234 4.46 -21.80 6.30
N GLU A 235 5.25 -22.54 7.08
CA GLU A 235 6.57 -23.02 6.65
C GLU A 235 6.48 -23.98 5.45
N GLU A 236 5.33 -24.64 5.25
CA GLU A 236 5.10 -25.50 4.08
C GLU A 236 4.86 -24.71 2.79
N TRP A 237 4.50 -23.40 2.91
CA TRP A 237 4.02 -22.58 1.80
C TRP A 237 5.00 -21.49 1.38
N CYS A 238 5.84 -21.02 2.31
CA CYS A 238 6.83 -19.99 2.03
C CYS A 238 8.06 -20.13 2.93
N THR A 239 9.19 -19.60 2.48
CA THR A 239 10.41 -19.57 3.29
C THR A 239 10.30 -18.46 4.33
N LEU A 240 10.17 -18.84 5.61
CA LEU A 240 10.10 -17.91 6.73
C LEU A 240 11.50 -17.55 7.24
N GLN A 241 11.68 -16.27 7.56
CA GLN A 241 12.84 -15.74 8.25
C GLN A 241 12.39 -14.81 9.37
N PHE A 242 13.12 -14.80 10.48
CA PHE A 242 12.82 -13.98 11.65
C PHE A 242 14.01 -13.09 11.96
N GLU A 243 13.74 -11.83 12.23
CA GLU A 243 14.78 -10.83 12.52
C GLU A 243 14.33 -9.92 13.67
N VAL A 244 15.17 -9.78 14.69
CA VAL A 244 15.01 -8.79 15.75
C VAL A 244 16.15 -7.78 15.60
N LYS A 245 15.83 -6.50 15.62
CA LYS A 245 16.77 -5.38 15.56
C LYS A 245 16.57 -4.45 16.73
N THR A 246 17.59 -3.67 17.04
CA THR A 246 17.53 -2.63 18.07
C THR A 246 17.91 -1.30 17.45
N GLY A 247 17.13 -0.24 17.74
CA GLY A 247 17.44 1.12 17.30
C GLY A 247 16.28 1.89 16.71
N ASP A 248 16.58 2.78 15.74
CA ASP A 248 15.55 3.56 15.05
C ASP A 248 14.74 2.66 14.10
N ILE A 249 13.43 2.67 14.27
CA ILE A 249 12.51 1.76 13.58
C ILE A 249 12.57 1.92 12.07
N ALA A 250 12.51 3.16 11.56
CA ALA A 250 12.48 3.39 10.12
C ALA A 250 13.82 2.98 9.47
N THR A 251 14.93 3.33 10.11
CA THR A 251 16.27 2.97 9.65
C THR A 251 16.46 1.45 9.63
N ALA A 252 16.09 0.76 10.70
CA ALA A 252 16.21 -0.69 10.80
C ALA A 252 15.37 -1.42 9.73
N ILE A 253 14.12 -0.96 9.48
CA ILE A 253 13.25 -1.52 8.44
C ILE A 253 13.88 -1.32 7.05
N LEU A 254 14.34 -0.12 6.74
CA LEU A 254 14.93 0.20 5.44
C LEU A 254 16.22 -0.58 5.17
N GLU A 255 17.10 -0.71 6.17
CA GLU A 255 18.30 -1.53 6.06
C GLU A 255 17.99 -3.01 5.87
N SER A 256 17.01 -3.55 6.60
CA SER A 256 16.59 -4.93 6.44
C SER A 256 15.94 -5.16 5.07
N ALA A 257 15.08 -4.25 4.61
CA ALA A 257 14.48 -4.30 3.28
C ALA A 257 15.55 -4.29 2.18
N GLN A 258 16.58 -3.45 2.30
CA GLN A 258 17.67 -3.38 1.35
C GLN A 258 18.52 -4.65 1.35
N ARG A 259 18.87 -5.19 2.52
CA ARG A 259 19.65 -6.40 2.70
C ARG A 259 18.94 -7.64 2.13
N SER A 260 17.64 -7.78 2.43
CA SER A 260 16.79 -8.87 1.92
C SER A 260 16.36 -8.69 0.47
N LYS A 261 16.67 -7.53 -0.14
CA LYS A 261 16.18 -7.10 -1.46
C LYS A 261 14.67 -7.19 -1.55
N ALA A 262 13.98 -6.72 -0.51
CA ALA A 262 12.53 -6.80 -0.41
C ALA A 262 11.86 -6.17 -1.64
N ASP A 263 10.88 -6.87 -2.19
CA ASP A 263 10.02 -6.40 -3.27
C ASP A 263 8.74 -5.76 -2.73
N LEU A 264 8.43 -6.03 -1.45
CA LEU A 264 7.30 -5.48 -0.72
C LEU A 264 7.64 -5.35 0.76
N ILE A 265 7.32 -4.21 1.35
CA ILE A 265 7.29 -4.02 2.80
C ILE A 265 5.83 -4.01 3.25
N VAL A 266 5.51 -4.76 4.31
CA VAL A 266 4.18 -4.80 4.92
C VAL A 266 4.27 -4.22 6.34
N LEU A 267 3.40 -3.27 6.64
CA LEU A 267 3.33 -2.60 7.96
C LEU A 267 1.90 -2.59 8.46
N GLY A 268 1.71 -2.76 9.74
CA GLY A 268 0.44 -2.48 10.42
C GLY A 268 0.27 -0.97 10.66
N ALA A 269 -0.94 -0.46 10.50
CA ALA A 269 -1.28 0.91 10.86
C ALA A 269 -2.05 0.93 12.18
N HIS A 270 -1.46 1.47 13.25
CA HIS A 270 -2.22 1.78 14.45
C HIS A 270 -3.12 2.98 14.20
N HIS A 271 -4.41 2.84 14.51
CA HIS A 271 -5.30 3.99 14.57
C HIS A 271 -4.90 4.85 15.77
N LEU A 272 -4.33 6.02 15.49
CA LEU A 272 -4.23 7.07 16.51
C LEU A 272 -5.64 7.62 16.82
N PRO A 273 -5.94 7.95 18.09
CA PRO A 273 -7.20 8.60 18.42
C PRO A 273 -7.36 9.90 17.61
N PRO A 274 -8.62 10.32 17.30
CA PRO A 274 -8.91 11.50 16.47
C PRO A 274 -8.26 12.80 16.94
N LEU A 275 -7.95 12.92 18.21
CA LEU A 275 -7.29 14.09 18.80
C LEU A 275 -5.78 14.22 18.48
N ALA A 276 -5.18 13.22 17.88
CA ALA A 276 -3.77 13.22 17.48
C ALA A 276 -3.55 13.66 16.01
N ASP A 277 -4.45 14.44 15.44
CA ASP A 277 -4.45 14.87 14.03
C ASP A 277 -3.16 15.59 13.58
N HIS A 278 -2.35 16.06 14.52
CA HIS A 278 -1.11 16.80 14.24
C HIS A 278 0.18 16.05 14.63
N ALA A 279 0.08 14.85 15.22
CA ALA A 279 1.29 14.07 15.49
C ALA A 279 1.76 13.40 14.19
N PRO A 280 2.95 13.77 13.66
CA PRO A 280 3.46 13.12 12.45
C PRO A 280 3.72 11.64 12.77
N ARG A 281 3.19 10.74 11.93
CA ARG A 281 3.62 9.32 11.90
C ARG A 281 5.01 9.25 11.30
N THR A 282 5.98 9.81 12.02
CA THR A 282 7.33 10.04 11.53
C THR A 282 8.00 8.76 11.04
N LYS A 283 7.78 7.62 11.74
CA LYS A 283 8.40 6.33 11.41
C LYS A 283 7.77 5.69 10.15
N LEU A 284 6.45 5.63 10.07
CA LEU A 284 5.76 5.10 8.88
C LEU A 284 6.04 5.96 7.64
N SER A 285 5.91 7.29 7.77
CA SER A 285 6.23 8.22 6.69
C SER A 285 7.69 8.15 6.27
N ALA A 286 8.63 8.00 7.22
CA ALA A 286 10.04 7.83 6.93
C ALA A 286 10.31 6.52 6.16
N THR A 287 9.66 5.42 6.59
CA THR A 287 9.77 4.12 5.90
C THR A 287 9.25 4.20 4.48
N ILE A 288 8.04 4.75 4.26
CA ILE A 288 7.46 4.88 2.91
C ILE A 288 8.35 5.70 1.98
N ARG A 289 8.93 6.79 2.50
CA ARG A 289 9.80 7.67 1.68
C ARG A 289 11.14 7.05 1.35
N GLY A 290 11.73 6.30 2.29
CA GLY A 290 13.03 5.68 2.12
C GLY A 290 12.99 4.32 1.41
N ALA A 291 11.82 3.72 1.30
CA ALA A 291 11.67 2.40 0.72
C ALA A 291 11.94 2.39 -0.79
N HIS A 292 12.77 1.44 -1.24
CA HIS A 292 13.05 1.20 -2.65
C HIS A 292 11.99 0.32 -3.34
N CYS A 293 11.03 -0.17 -2.58
CA CYS A 293 9.90 -0.99 -3.02
C CYS A 293 8.58 -0.42 -2.46
N PRO A 294 7.41 -0.86 -2.98
CA PRO A 294 6.12 -0.47 -2.45
C PRO A 294 5.96 -0.86 -0.97
N VAL A 295 5.16 -0.07 -0.25
CA VAL A 295 4.83 -0.31 1.16
C VAL A 295 3.32 -0.55 1.27
N LEU A 296 2.93 -1.74 1.70
CA LEU A 296 1.54 -2.08 2.02
C LEU A 296 1.28 -1.73 3.48
N VAL A 297 0.39 -0.81 3.70
CA VAL A 297 -0.06 -0.43 5.04
C VAL A 297 -1.41 -1.07 5.29
N VAL A 298 -1.46 -1.97 6.27
CA VAL A 298 -2.67 -2.73 6.62
C VAL A 298 -3.32 -2.07 7.83
N PRO A 299 -4.61 -1.68 7.76
CA PRO A 299 -5.31 -1.09 8.90
C PRO A 299 -5.52 -2.13 10.01
N ASN A 300 -5.53 -1.69 11.26
CA ASN A 300 -5.69 -2.58 12.42
C ASN A 300 -7.15 -3.03 12.66
N ARG A 301 -8.11 -2.51 11.90
CA ARG A 301 -9.51 -2.91 12.01
C ARG A 301 -9.94 -3.54 10.69
N PRO A 302 -10.54 -4.73 10.73
CA PRO A 302 -11.20 -5.28 9.55
C PRO A 302 -12.33 -4.35 9.11
N ALA A 303 -12.57 -4.32 7.80
CA ALA A 303 -13.66 -3.56 7.19
C ALA A 303 -15.04 -4.03 7.70
#